data_f472a4a4efadc9a3d8e6e769d722013f
#
_entry.id   f472a4a4efadc9a3d8e6e769d722013f
#
_cell.length_a   1.000
_cell.length_b   1.000
_cell.length_c   1.000
_cell.angle_alpha   90.00
_cell.angle_beta   90.00
_cell.angle_gamma   90.00
#
_symmetry.space_group_name_H-M   'P 1'
#
loop_
_entity.id
_entity.type
_entity.pdbx_description
1 polymer ?
#
loop_
_entity_poly.entity_id
_entity_poly.type
_entity_poly.pdbx_seq_one_letter_code
_entity_poly.pdbx_strand_id
1 'polypeptide(L)'
;MREGRDLAAINDAVTSAVVVHDARGSVVFANAAARRIFAAAAAWLFGDGVLAERARLREDGTPMPYDELPSVIAQRLNETVRNVVMGAVAADGSVRWLLVDAVPILGDDGRVREVVSSLTDVTERRLTEDVLERRAFYDPVTDLPNRSLLEDRVAQAEQGARMLATSVALLLVSIEDLGRVNERLGHAAGDALLVDVATRMQAQLREQDSLARFAADVFAVLLPDTDEAGAQRVARKLLAALRRPFEVAGEVEELSAFIGIACYPTVDAEAGTLLHRVELASESARRSATGVASHRRSAAPGADRRALADGLRGALERDELTIVFQPIVRISDRRAMGVEAQARWPRPRRNFVGPAEIAALVERFGLTRALFGRTLRTALAQSATWRRSDLALGIGVNLASGNLLDPGLPALIEGALRDAGASSGWLTLEVPENALAIEPERAREIIRELVGIGVHIAIDDFGAGFSSLSVLQRLSAEIVKIDRSLVRRLIADPENRRIVRIAVEIGHSLGMQVVANGIEDTATLEVLVGLGCDLAQGTALGRPIAGAAILPWMARTNTTSSDA
;
A
#
# COMPACT_ATOMS: atom_id res chain seq x y z
N MET A 1 52.79 0.13 23.22
CA MET A 1 52.78 0.21 21.73
C MET A 1 52.01 -0.92 21.04
N ARG A 2 51.81 -2.12 21.61
CA ARG A 2 50.94 -3.18 21.01
C ARG A 2 49.45 -2.88 21.19
N GLU A 3 49.02 -2.47 22.36
CA GLU A 3 47.59 -2.15 22.62
C GLU A 3 47.00 -1.04 21.75
N GLY A 4 47.78 -0.01 21.38
CA GLY A 4 47.29 1.06 20.49
C GLY A 4 47.14 0.63 19.00
N ARG A 5 47.85 -0.43 18.56
CA ARG A 5 47.68 -0.97 17.21
C ARG A 5 46.46 -1.87 17.08
N ASP A 6 46.12 -2.60 18.14
CA ASP A 6 44.96 -3.49 18.15
C ASP A 6 43.66 -2.68 18.19
N LEU A 7 43.59 -1.57 18.94
CA LEU A 7 42.46 -0.66 18.97
C LEU A 7 42.21 0.05 17.62
N ALA A 8 43.26 0.46 16.92
CA ALA A 8 43.14 1.06 15.60
C ALA A 8 42.62 0.07 14.56
N ALA A 9 43.10 -1.19 14.61
CA ALA A 9 42.65 -2.26 13.72
C ALA A 9 41.20 -2.66 13.98
N ILE A 10 40.77 -2.69 15.24
CA ILE A 10 39.39 -2.95 15.63
C ILE A 10 38.46 -1.81 15.12
N ASN A 11 38.87 -0.56 15.31
CA ASN A 11 38.10 0.61 14.83
C ASN A 11 38.04 0.67 13.29
N ASP A 12 39.06 0.24 12.58
CA ASP A 12 39.03 0.17 11.10
C ASP A 12 38.20 -1.01 10.57
N ALA A 13 37.96 -2.03 11.38
CA ALA A 13 37.07 -3.16 11.05
C ALA A 13 35.56 -2.83 11.28
N VAL A 14 35.24 -1.74 12.02
CA VAL A 14 33.87 -1.31 12.26
C VAL A 14 33.31 -0.66 10.99
N THR A 15 32.14 -1.09 10.56
CA THR A 15 31.47 -0.58 9.36
C THR A 15 30.95 0.87 9.52
N SER A 16 30.59 1.27 10.74
CA SER A 16 30.20 2.66 11.05
C SER A 16 31.40 3.59 11.05
N ALA A 17 31.22 4.80 10.53
CA ALA A 17 32.23 5.83 10.61
C ALA A 17 32.41 6.30 12.05
N VAL A 18 33.64 6.37 12.53
CA VAL A 18 34.00 6.87 13.86
C VAL A 18 34.96 8.05 13.72
N VAL A 19 34.60 9.17 14.36
CA VAL A 19 35.42 10.38 14.44
C VAL A 19 35.59 10.76 15.90
N VAL A 20 36.82 11.11 16.29
CA VAL A 20 37.12 11.57 17.64
C VAL A 20 37.61 13.02 17.56
N HIS A 21 37.02 13.87 18.39
CA HIS A 21 37.40 15.26 18.54
C HIS A 21 38.10 15.46 19.90
N ASP A 22 39.12 16.30 19.92
CA ASP A 22 39.73 16.74 21.21
C ASP A 22 38.86 17.76 21.94
N ALA A 23 39.33 18.22 23.12
CA ALA A 23 38.67 19.23 23.92
C ALA A 23 38.57 20.62 23.25
N ARG A 24 39.19 20.82 22.09
CA ARG A 24 39.09 22.05 21.27
C ARG A 24 38.18 21.88 20.07
N GLY A 25 37.56 20.68 19.90
CA GLY A 25 36.72 20.36 18.77
C GLY A 25 37.49 19.94 17.52
N SER A 26 38.83 19.78 17.58
CA SER A 26 39.65 19.36 16.45
C SER A 26 39.57 17.84 16.28
N VAL A 27 39.49 17.36 15.03
CA VAL A 27 39.49 15.92 14.72
C VAL A 27 40.88 15.34 14.98
N VAL A 28 40.99 14.42 15.95
CA VAL A 28 42.23 13.72 16.30
C VAL A 28 42.27 12.31 15.78
N PHE A 29 41.12 11.72 15.45
CA PHE A 29 41.06 10.37 14.85
C PHE A 29 39.82 10.26 13.94
N ALA A 30 39.98 9.54 12.83
CA ALA A 30 38.90 9.10 11.96
C ALA A 30 39.25 7.69 11.43
N ASN A 31 38.34 6.72 11.56
CA ASN A 31 38.54 5.37 11.05
C ASN A 31 38.44 5.31 9.52
N ALA A 32 38.71 4.12 8.94
CA ALA A 32 38.66 3.92 7.49
C ALA A 32 37.24 4.20 6.90
N ALA A 33 36.18 3.89 7.62
CA ALA A 33 34.79 4.15 7.20
C ALA A 33 34.52 5.67 7.16
N ALA A 34 34.95 6.43 8.19
CA ALA A 34 34.83 7.88 8.20
C ALA A 34 35.61 8.53 7.05
N ARG A 35 36.84 8.07 6.81
CA ARG A 35 37.64 8.55 5.67
C ARG A 35 36.97 8.32 4.33
N ARG A 36 36.26 7.19 4.13
CA ARG A 36 35.50 6.90 2.89
C ARG A 36 34.28 7.79 2.74
N ILE A 37 33.50 7.98 3.82
CA ILE A 37 32.31 8.83 3.79
C ILE A 37 32.68 10.27 3.48
N PHE A 38 33.78 10.75 4.05
CA PHE A 38 34.17 12.15 3.96
C PHE A 38 35.20 12.44 2.87
N ALA A 39 35.82 11.45 2.23
CA ALA A 39 36.91 11.40 1.25
C ALA A 39 37.54 12.74 0.75
N ALA A 40 36.76 13.82 0.57
CA ALA A 40 37.21 15.15 0.18
C ALA A 40 36.70 16.29 1.09
N ALA A 41 35.86 15.99 2.10
CA ALA A 41 35.07 16.98 2.83
C ALA A 41 35.36 17.03 4.34
N ALA A 42 36.19 16.13 4.87
CA ALA A 42 36.34 15.92 6.32
C ALA A 42 36.81 17.18 7.09
N ALA A 43 37.67 17.99 6.52
CA ALA A 43 38.28 19.12 7.23
C ALA A 43 37.30 20.31 7.41
N TRP A 44 36.35 20.49 6.53
CA TRP A 44 35.40 21.62 6.58
C TRP A 44 34.02 21.21 7.11
N LEU A 45 33.67 19.93 7.11
CA LEU A 45 32.41 19.47 7.66
C LEU A 45 32.33 19.71 9.19
N PHE A 46 33.47 19.63 9.89
CA PHE A 46 33.60 19.82 11.34
C PHE A 46 34.25 21.15 11.73
N GLY A 47 34.50 22.05 10.76
CA GLY A 47 35.05 23.39 11.00
C GLY A 47 33.97 24.42 11.33
N ASP A 48 34.38 25.63 11.74
CA ASP A 48 33.54 26.75 12.17
C ASP A 48 33.38 27.86 11.10
N GLY A 49 33.80 27.62 9.86
CA GLY A 49 33.73 28.61 8.77
C GLY A 49 32.42 28.61 7.99
N VAL A 50 32.11 29.75 7.33
CA VAL A 50 30.88 29.95 6.52
C VAL A 50 30.74 28.91 5.40
N LEU A 51 31.84 28.40 4.83
CA LEU A 51 31.81 27.33 3.84
C LEU A 51 31.40 25.99 4.49
N ALA A 52 31.75 25.77 5.75
CA ALA A 52 31.37 24.58 6.49
C ALA A 52 29.87 24.60 6.88
N GLU A 53 29.28 25.76 7.14
CA GLU A 53 27.83 25.88 7.40
C GLU A 53 26.97 25.53 6.19
N ARG A 54 27.43 25.88 4.98
CA ARG A 54 26.70 25.52 3.73
C ARG A 54 26.80 24.05 3.38
N ALA A 55 27.72 23.34 3.99
CA ALA A 55 27.96 21.94 3.74
C ALA A 55 27.22 21.01 4.72
N ARG A 56 26.52 21.59 5.69
CA ARG A 56 25.79 20.88 6.73
C ARG A 56 24.33 21.26 6.68
N LEU A 57 23.47 20.27 6.69
CA LEU A 57 22.02 20.47 6.66
C LEU A 57 21.39 19.81 7.88
N ARG A 58 20.37 20.46 8.43
CA ARG A 58 19.42 19.82 9.32
C ARG A 58 18.59 18.81 8.56
N GLU A 59 17.83 18.03 9.28
CA GLU A 59 16.94 17.02 8.71
C GLU A 59 15.90 17.61 7.74
N ASP A 60 15.49 18.85 7.96
CA ASP A 60 14.56 19.60 7.09
C ASP A 60 15.21 20.24 5.84
N GLY A 61 16.51 20.01 5.63
CA GLY A 61 17.27 20.55 4.51
C GLY A 61 17.77 21.99 4.73
N THR A 62 17.51 22.62 5.87
CA THR A 62 18.04 23.95 6.19
C THR A 62 19.50 23.87 6.66
N PRO A 63 20.33 24.92 6.48
CA PRO A 63 21.70 24.95 6.97
C PRO A 63 21.81 24.68 8.48
N MET A 64 22.71 23.79 8.90
CA MET A 64 22.98 23.47 10.30
C MET A 64 24.15 24.33 10.82
N PRO A 65 23.95 25.20 11.82
CA PRO A 65 25.00 25.96 12.48
C PRO A 65 26.02 25.07 13.20
N TYR A 66 27.23 25.58 13.40
CA TYR A 66 28.31 24.84 14.07
C TYR A 66 27.95 24.42 15.51
N ASP A 67 27.29 25.29 16.26
CA ASP A 67 26.89 25.06 17.63
C ASP A 67 25.76 24.04 17.81
N GLU A 68 25.13 23.64 16.72
CA GLU A 68 24.13 22.56 16.69
C GLU A 68 24.72 21.19 16.29
N LEU A 69 26.01 21.12 15.98
CA LEU A 69 26.64 19.83 15.71
C LEU A 69 26.57 18.90 16.94
N PRO A 70 26.20 17.63 16.76
CA PRO A 70 26.10 16.67 17.88
C PRO A 70 27.37 16.59 18.74
N SER A 71 28.56 16.66 18.12
CA SER A 71 29.85 16.67 18.83
C SER A 71 30.04 17.94 19.66
N VAL A 72 29.61 19.10 19.14
CA VAL A 72 29.71 20.40 19.87
C VAL A 72 28.70 20.46 20.99
N ILE A 73 27.48 19.97 20.77
CA ILE A 73 26.46 19.87 21.82
C ILE A 73 26.93 18.94 22.93
N ALA A 74 27.44 17.74 22.57
CA ALA A 74 27.93 16.77 23.54
C ALA A 74 29.11 17.34 24.39
N GLN A 75 30.01 18.07 23.75
CA GLN A 75 31.13 18.72 24.39
C GLN A 75 30.67 19.84 25.35
N ARG A 76 29.74 20.68 24.92
CA ARG A 76 29.26 21.84 25.68
C ARG A 76 28.41 21.45 26.89
N LEU A 77 27.51 20.47 26.71
CA LEU A 77 26.57 20.05 27.76
C LEU A 77 27.12 18.91 28.61
N ASN A 78 28.23 18.29 28.21
CA ASN A 78 28.78 17.09 28.84
C ASN A 78 27.74 15.93 28.89
N GLU A 79 26.91 15.83 27.86
CA GLU A 79 25.87 14.84 27.74
C GLU A 79 25.98 14.08 26.41
N THR A 80 25.53 12.82 26.41
CA THR A 80 25.47 12.03 25.18
C THR A 80 24.33 12.51 24.28
N VAL A 81 24.65 12.85 23.05
CA VAL A 81 23.68 13.19 21.99
C VAL A 81 23.49 11.96 21.12
N ARG A 82 22.25 11.57 20.82
CA ARG A 82 21.94 10.37 20.03
C ARG A 82 20.90 10.64 18.95
N ASN A 83 20.96 9.84 17.89
CA ASN A 83 19.97 9.78 16.81
C ASN A 83 19.73 11.13 16.11
N VAL A 84 20.76 11.95 15.97
CA VAL A 84 20.65 13.19 15.21
C VAL A 84 20.91 12.91 13.74
N VAL A 85 19.93 13.24 12.88
CA VAL A 85 20.09 13.16 11.44
C VAL A 85 20.63 14.49 10.92
N MET A 86 21.73 14.42 10.13
CA MET A 86 22.30 15.58 9.46
C MET A 86 22.69 15.27 8.02
N GLY A 87 22.53 16.24 7.15
CA GLY A 87 23.01 16.17 5.76
C GLY A 87 24.44 16.69 5.65
N ALA A 88 25.28 15.97 4.92
CA ALA A 88 26.61 16.38 4.48
C ALA A 88 26.62 16.63 2.99
N VAL A 89 26.80 17.89 2.55
CA VAL A 89 26.84 18.25 1.12
C VAL A 89 28.26 18.01 0.59
N ALA A 90 28.37 17.13 -0.41
CA ALA A 90 29.63 16.88 -1.09
C ALA A 90 30.00 17.98 -2.10
N ALA A 91 31.24 17.98 -2.60
CA ALA A 91 31.73 18.99 -3.53
C ALA A 91 31.00 19.00 -4.90
N ASP A 92 30.37 17.88 -5.26
CA ASP A 92 29.53 17.73 -6.46
C ASP A 92 28.07 18.17 -6.25
N GLY A 93 27.73 18.66 -5.04
CA GLY A 93 26.38 19.07 -4.65
C GLY A 93 25.49 17.92 -4.16
N SER A 94 25.95 16.67 -4.19
CA SER A 94 25.20 15.56 -3.63
C SER A 94 25.14 15.64 -2.10
N VAL A 95 24.00 15.21 -1.52
CA VAL A 95 23.79 15.19 -0.07
C VAL A 95 23.89 13.76 0.44
N ARG A 96 24.73 13.54 1.45
CA ARG A 96 24.73 12.30 2.23
C ARG A 96 24.06 12.53 3.56
N TRP A 97 23.08 11.72 3.87
CA TRP A 97 22.40 11.77 5.16
C TRP A 97 23.04 10.85 6.16
N LEU A 98 23.44 11.40 7.29
CA LEU A 98 24.17 10.71 8.35
C LEU A 98 23.34 10.70 9.63
N LEU A 99 23.18 9.52 10.22
CA LEU A 99 22.69 9.37 11.59
C LEU A 99 23.91 9.45 12.52
N VAL A 100 23.89 10.42 13.44
CA VAL A 100 25.04 10.77 14.27
C VAL A 100 24.72 10.59 15.74
N ASP A 101 25.58 9.83 16.43
CA ASP A 101 25.66 9.80 17.88
C ASP A 101 26.98 10.43 18.33
N ALA A 102 26.97 11.20 19.41
CA ALA A 102 28.16 11.82 19.99
C ALA A 102 28.20 11.59 21.51
N VAL A 103 29.31 11.01 21.97
CA VAL A 103 29.52 10.63 23.36
C VAL A 103 30.74 11.36 23.90
N PRO A 104 30.60 12.20 24.95
CA PRO A 104 31.73 12.84 25.61
C PRO A 104 32.49 11.84 26.47
N ILE A 105 33.82 11.89 26.40
CA ILE A 105 34.75 11.14 27.28
C ILE A 105 35.40 12.11 28.25
N LEU A 106 35.22 11.85 29.53
CA LEU A 106 35.76 12.69 30.58
C LEU A 106 37.21 12.35 30.95
N GLY A 107 37.98 13.36 31.28
CA GLY A 107 39.26 13.20 31.92
C GLY A 107 39.12 13.00 33.45
N ASP A 108 40.24 12.75 34.11
CA ASP A 108 40.27 12.58 35.57
C ASP A 108 39.84 13.85 36.34
N ASP A 109 39.84 14.99 35.67
CA ASP A 109 39.39 16.30 36.22
C ASP A 109 37.87 16.54 36.03
N GLY A 110 37.13 15.55 35.48
CA GLY A 110 35.71 15.63 35.20
C GLY A 110 35.35 16.53 34.02
N ARG A 111 36.33 17.02 33.25
CA ARG A 111 36.10 17.80 32.04
C ARG A 111 36.11 16.89 30.81
N VAL A 112 35.41 17.31 29.76
CA VAL A 112 35.43 16.60 28.48
C VAL A 112 36.84 16.62 27.90
N ARG A 113 37.46 15.46 27.78
CA ARG A 113 38.77 15.26 27.15
C ARG A 113 38.64 15.05 25.66
N GLU A 114 37.66 14.25 25.24
CA GLU A 114 37.40 13.87 23.86
C GLU A 114 35.90 13.69 23.65
N VAL A 115 35.44 13.83 22.40
CA VAL A 115 34.09 13.42 21.99
C VAL A 115 34.23 12.39 20.89
N VAL A 116 33.64 11.22 21.10
CA VAL A 116 33.56 10.16 20.10
C VAL A 116 32.22 10.26 19.39
N SER A 117 32.26 10.46 18.09
CA SER A 117 31.06 10.50 17.24
C SER A 117 31.04 9.25 16.35
N SER A 118 29.92 8.53 16.36
CA SER A 118 29.63 7.50 15.38
C SER A 118 28.65 8.04 14.33
N LEU A 119 28.90 7.75 13.05
CA LEU A 119 28.12 8.23 11.93
C LEU A 119 27.76 7.03 11.04
N THR A 120 26.47 6.87 10.80
CA THR A 120 25.96 5.84 9.91
C THR A 120 25.38 6.51 8.69
N ASP A 121 25.82 6.13 7.50
CA ASP A 121 25.24 6.61 6.24
C ASP A 121 23.84 5.99 6.08
N VAL A 122 22.81 6.86 6.13
CA VAL A 122 21.40 6.49 5.99
C VAL A 122 20.81 7.05 4.70
N THR A 123 21.64 7.48 3.76
CA THR A 123 21.22 8.13 2.51
C THR A 123 20.33 7.21 1.68
N GLU A 124 20.78 5.98 1.43
CA GLU A 124 20.02 5.02 0.63
C GLU A 124 18.70 4.64 1.30
N ARG A 125 18.74 4.47 2.61
CA ARG A 125 17.53 4.20 3.41
C ARG A 125 16.53 5.35 3.31
N ARG A 126 16.95 6.60 3.51
CA ARG A 126 16.07 7.79 3.39
C ARG A 126 15.53 7.97 1.99
N LEU A 127 16.39 7.85 0.98
CA LEU A 127 15.92 7.92 -0.42
C LEU A 127 14.86 6.86 -0.71
N THR A 128 15.01 5.68 -0.13
CA THR A 128 14.01 4.61 -0.25
C THR A 128 12.73 4.94 0.51
N GLU A 129 12.85 5.45 1.73
CA GLU A 129 11.72 5.90 2.55
C GLU A 129 10.96 7.06 1.87
N ASP A 130 11.66 8.08 1.35
CA ASP A 130 11.07 9.21 0.62
C ASP A 130 10.36 8.75 -0.67
N VAL A 131 10.97 7.83 -1.43
CA VAL A 131 10.35 7.25 -2.63
C VAL A 131 9.11 6.43 -2.27
N LEU A 132 9.17 5.64 -1.21
CA LEU A 132 8.01 4.88 -0.72
C LEU A 132 6.90 5.81 -0.24
N GLU A 133 7.22 6.83 0.53
CA GLU A 133 6.27 7.83 1.02
C GLU A 133 5.63 8.59 -0.15
N ARG A 134 6.44 9.02 -1.13
CA ARG A 134 5.91 9.71 -2.32
C ARG A 134 4.99 8.81 -3.12
N ARG A 135 5.32 7.53 -3.29
CA ARG A 135 4.46 6.55 -3.98
C ARG A 135 3.21 6.19 -3.23
N ALA A 136 3.29 6.22 -1.93
CA ALA A 136 2.16 5.99 -1.10
C ALA A 136 1.05 7.03 -1.30
N PHE A 137 1.43 8.27 -1.65
CA PHE A 137 0.51 9.40 -1.75
C PHE A 137 0.36 9.96 -3.16
N TYR A 138 1.28 9.64 -4.09
CA TYR A 138 1.30 10.22 -5.43
C TYR A 138 1.34 9.14 -6.51
N ASP A 139 0.72 9.44 -7.65
CA ASP A 139 0.75 8.60 -8.83
C ASP A 139 2.09 8.76 -9.58
N PRO A 140 2.79 7.67 -9.90
CA PRO A 140 4.14 7.75 -10.48
C PRO A 140 4.18 8.26 -11.92
N VAL A 141 3.07 8.25 -12.65
CA VAL A 141 3.01 8.71 -14.05
C VAL A 141 2.72 10.20 -14.12
N THR A 142 1.74 10.67 -13.34
CA THR A 142 1.25 12.04 -13.41
C THR A 142 1.76 12.95 -12.31
N ASP A 143 2.44 12.39 -11.30
CA ASP A 143 2.88 13.07 -10.07
C ASP A 143 1.72 13.76 -9.31
N LEU A 144 0.49 13.39 -9.59
CA LEU A 144 -0.70 13.86 -8.87
C LEU A 144 -0.91 13.05 -7.60
N PRO A 145 -1.60 13.59 -6.59
CA PRO A 145 -2.16 12.79 -5.50
C PRO A 145 -2.82 11.52 -6.02
N ASN A 146 -2.53 10.39 -5.37
CA ASN A 146 -3.18 9.13 -5.68
C ASN A 146 -4.52 9.01 -4.93
N ARG A 147 -5.17 7.85 -5.07
CA ARG A 147 -6.45 7.55 -4.41
C ARG A 147 -6.38 7.70 -2.89
N SER A 148 -5.33 7.21 -2.23
CA SER A 148 -5.19 7.28 -0.78
C SER A 148 -5.13 8.72 -0.27
N LEU A 149 -4.28 9.56 -0.87
CA LEU A 149 -4.20 10.97 -0.49
C LEU A 149 -5.50 11.73 -0.82
N LEU A 150 -6.19 11.35 -1.88
CA LEU A 150 -7.50 11.92 -2.20
C LEU A 150 -8.54 11.58 -1.13
N GLU A 151 -8.60 10.33 -0.68
CA GLU A 151 -9.55 9.86 0.35
C GLU A 151 -9.37 10.65 1.64
N ASP A 152 -8.14 10.87 2.08
CA ASP A 152 -7.82 11.71 3.23
C ASP A 152 -8.26 13.16 3.04
N ARG A 153 -7.95 13.76 1.88
CA ARG A 153 -8.35 15.14 1.57
C ARG A 153 -9.87 15.31 1.50
N VAL A 154 -10.59 14.32 0.97
CA VAL A 154 -12.05 14.31 0.93
C VAL A 154 -12.62 14.27 2.34
N ALA A 155 -12.10 13.40 3.22
CA ALA A 155 -12.53 13.31 4.61
C ALA A 155 -12.30 14.63 5.37
N GLN A 156 -11.13 15.24 5.20
CA GLN A 156 -10.81 16.54 5.78
C GLN A 156 -11.74 17.67 5.26
N ALA A 157 -11.99 17.69 3.94
CA ALA A 157 -12.87 18.69 3.33
C ALA A 157 -14.32 18.53 3.78
N GLU A 158 -14.84 17.30 3.91
CA GLU A 158 -16.19 17.04 4.45
C GLU A 158 -16.30 17.49 5.92
N GLN A 159 -15.26 17.21 6.73
CA GLN A 159 -15.20 17.64 8.13
C GLN A 159 -15.16 19.17 8.24
N GLY A 160 -14.30 19.83 7.46
CA GLY A 160 -14.20 21.29 7.40
C GLY A 160 -15.53 21.93 6.95
N ALA A 161 -16.14 21.42 5.90
CA ALA A 161 -17.42 21.89 5.39
C ALA A 161 -18.56 21.73 6.43
N ARG A 162 -18.53 20.64 7.22
CA ARG A 162 -19.47 20.45 8.33
C ARG A 162 -19.29 21.48 9.43
N MET A 163 -18.04 21.80 9.79
CA MET A 163 -17.74 22.78 10.86
C MET A 163 -18.05 24.22 10.45
N LEU A 164 -17.80 24.57 9.19
CA LEU A 164 -17.93 25.93 8.67
C LEU A 164 -19.29 26.19 7.99
N ALA A 165 -20.17 25.17 7.92
CA ALA A 165 -21.43 25.21 7.19
C ALA A 165 -21.26 25.62 5.71
N THR A 166 -20.18 25.17 5.08
CA THR A 166 -19.90 25.40 3.66
C THR A 166 -20.21 24.15 2.83
N SER A 167 -19.96 24.22 1.53
CA SER A 167 -20.17 23.10 0.60
C SER A 167 -18.85 22.58 0.06
N VAL A 168 -18.78 21.29 -0.23
CA VAL A 168 -17.67 20.69 -0.97
C VAL A 168 -18.20 19.80 -2.08
N ALA A 169 -17.56 19.83 -3.24
CA ALA A 169 -17.91 18.97 -4.36
C ALA A 169 -16.73 18.08 -4.76
N LEU A 170 -17.03 16.86 -5.16
CA LEU A 170 -16.10 15.89 -5.73
C LEU A 170 -16.57 15.50 -7.12
N LEU A 171 -15.65 15.53 -8.09
CA LEU A 171 -15.86 15.12 -9.46
C LEU A 171 -15.00 13.89 -9.76
N LEU A 172 -15.54 12.88 -10.44
CA LEU A 172 -14.76 11.84 -11.10
C LEU A 172 -14.81 12.04 -12.61
N VAL A 173 -13.63 12.14 -13.21
CA VAL A 173 -13.43 12.34 -14.65
C VAL A 173 -12.85 11.06 -15.22
N SER A 174 -13.66 10.28 -15.92
CA SER A 174 -13.25 9.06 -16.61
C SER A 174 -12.86 9.38 -18.04
N ILE A 175 -11.66 8.96 -18.44
CA ILE A 175 -11.14 9.10 -19.82
C ILE A 175 -11.42 7.79 -20.54
N GLU A 176 -12.09 7.84 -21.69
CA GLU A 176 -12.23 6.71 -22.59
C GLU A 176 -11.12 6.70 -23.65
N ASP A 177 -11.00 5.60 -24.37
CA ASP A 177 -10.04 5.39 -25.47
C ASP A 177 -8.56 5.29 -25.11
N LEU A 178 -8.17 5.41 -23.82
CA LEU A 178 -6.76 5.25 -23.41
C LEU A 178 -6.22 3.85 -23.79
N GLY A 179 -7.04 2.80 -23.65
CA GLY A 179 -6.67 1.44 -24.05
C GLY A 179 -6.33 1.37 -25.55
N ARG A 180 -7.12 2.02 -26.42
CA ARG A 180 -6.88 2.08 -27.86
C ARG A 180 -5.59 2.82 -28.20
N VAL A 181 -5.27 3.90 -27.48
CA VAL A 181 -3.99 4.63 -27.64
C VAL A 181 -2.82 3.74 -27.23
N ASN A 182 -2.93 3.03 -26.09
CA ASN A 182 -1.90 2.10 -25.63
C ASN A 182 -1.64 0.94 -26.60
N GLU A 183 -2.70 0.36 -27.17
CA GLU A 183 -2.58 -0.72 -28.16
C GLU A 183 -1.91 -0.24 -29.47
N ARG A 184 -2.16 0.99 -29.88
CA ARG A 184 -1.68 1.53 -31.16
C ARG A 184 -0.28 2.17 -31.05
N LEU A 185 -0.03 2.95 -30.01
CA LEU A 185 1.18 3.79 -29.86
C LEU A 185 2.11 3.30 -28.73
N GLY A 186 1.70 2.29 -27.97
CA GLY A 186 2.43 1.76 -26.83
C GLY A 186 2.17 2.51 -25.51
N HIS A 187 2.50 1.85 -24.38
CA HIS A 187 2.23 2.37 -23.04
C HIS A 187 2.92 3.71 -22.74
N ALA A 188 4.15 3.92 -23.25
CA ALA A 188 4.85 5.20 -23.06
C ALA A 188 4.10 6.39 -23.67
N ALA A 189 3.41 6.20 -24.79
CA ALA A 189 2.57 7.22 -25.41
C ALA A 189 1.30 7.47 -24.58
N GLY A 190 0.69 6.42 -24.03
CA GLY A 190 -0.44 6.56 -23.13
C GLY A 190 -0.09 7.24 -21.81
N ASP A 191 1.09 6.99 -21.26
CA ASP A 191 1.57 7.68 -20.06
C ASP A 191 1.82 9.18 -20.34
N ALA A 192 2.42 9.51 -21.48
CA ALA A 192 2.59 10.91 -21.91
C ALA A 192 1.23 11.60 -22.08
N LEU A 193 0.25 10.92 -22.68
CA LEU A 193 -1.12 11.43 -22.82
C LEU A 193 -1.78 11.70 -21.46
N LEU A 194 -1.59 10.84 -20.46
CA LEU A 194 -2.12 11.03 -19.12
C LEU A 194 -1.49 12.25 -18.43
N VAL A 195 -0.21 12.51 -18.63
CA VAL A 195 0.47 13.72 -18.13
C VAL A 195 -0.11 14.97 -18.80
N ASP A 196 -0.35 14.94 -20.10
CA ASP A 196 -0.96 16.06 -20.84
C ASP A 196 -2.41 16.30 -20.39
N VAL A 197 -3.19 15.25 -20.16
CA VAL A 197 -4.55 15.31 -19.59
C VAL A 197 -4.50 15.97 -18.23
N ALA A 198 -3.62 15.51 -17.34
CA ALA A 198 -3.44 16.06 -15.98
C ALA A 198 -3.09 17.55 -16.03
N THR A 199 -2.11 17.91 -16.86
CA THR A 199 -1.67 19.32 -17.05
C THR A 199 -2.80 20.18 -17.55
N ARG A 200 -3.55 19.70 -18.55
CA ARG A 200 -4.67 20.43 -19.14
C ARG A 200 -5.84 20.59 -18.17
N MET A 201 -6.09 19.60 -17.33
CA MET A 201 -7.09 19.68 -16.26
C MET A 201 -6.65 20.67 -15.17
N GLN A 202 -5.41 20.58 -14.71
CA GLN A 202 -4.85 21.45 -13.67
C GLN A 202 -4.94 22.93 -14.07
N ALA A 203 -4.70 23.27 -15.34
CA ALA A 203 -4.84 24.61 -15.88
C ALA A 203 -6.28 25.17 -15.83
N GLN A 204 -7.30 24.33 -15.59
CA GLN A 204 -8.70 24.73 -15.47
C GLN A 204 -9.13 24.94 -14.01
N LEU A 205 -8.32 24.53 -13.06
CA LEU A 205 -8.61 24.51 -11.62
C LEU A 205 -8.01 25.71 -10.90
N ARG A 206 -8.51 26.02 -9.71
CA ARG A 206 -7.98 27.04 -8.82
C ARG A 206 -6.89 26.44 -7.94
N GLU A 207 -6.09 27.26 -7.30
CA GLU A 207 -5.03 26.84 -6.38
C GLU A 207 -5.54 25.98 -5.21
N GLN A 208 -6.74 26.30 -4.71
CA GLN A 208 -7.38 25.55 -3.62
C GLN A 208 -8.06 24.25 -4.07
N ASP A 209 -8.26 24.04 -5.37
CA ASP A 209 -8.83 22.80 -5.90
C ASP A 209 -7.75 21.71 -5.92
N SER A 210 -8.12 20.47 -5.61
CA SER A 210 -7.20 19.34 -5.66
C SER A 210 -7.53 18.44 -6.84
N LEU A 211 -6.53 18.19 -7.70
CA LEU A 211 -6.59 17.17 -8.74
C LEU A 211 -5.83 15.93 -8.25
N ALA A 212 -6.39 14.75 -8.48
CA ALA A 212 -5.80 13.47 -8.12
C ALA A 212 -6.00 12.45 -9.25
N ARG A 213 -5.14 11.44 -9.33
CA ARG A 213 -5.35 10.27 -10.18
C ARG A 213 -5.99 9.16 -9.34
N PHE A 214 -7.26 8.90 -9.58
CA PHE A 214 -8.07 7.97 -8.78
C PHE A 214 -7.91 6.51 -9.21
N ALA A 215 -7.80 6.27 -10.53
CA ALA A 215 -7.56 4.97 -11.13
C ALA A 215 -6.79 5.12 -12.46
N ALA A 216 -6.56 4.04 -13.18
CA ALA A 216 -5.74 4.02 -14.40
C ALA A 216 -6.11 5.12 -15.42
N ASP A 217 -7.40 5.30 -15.67
CA ASP A 217 -8.00 6.23 -16.64
C ASP A 217 -8.99 7.19 -15.98
N VAL A 218 -8.98 7.28 -14.63
CA VAL A 218 -9.93 8.10 -13.87
C VAL A 218 -9.18 9.13 -13.02
N PHE A 219 -9.51 10.39 -13.21
CA PHE A 219 -9.06 11.49 -12.38
C PHE A 219 -10.17 11.91 -11.42
N ALA A 220 -9.78 12.48 -10.29
CA ALA A 220 -10.70 13.07 -9.32
C ALA A 220 -10.37 14.53 -9.07
N VAL A 221 -11.40 15.36 -8.93
CA VAL A 221 -11.25 16.79 -8.61
C VAL A 221 -12.07 17.10 -7.37
N LEU A 222 -11.39 17.52 -6.31
CA LEU A 222 -11.99 17.99 -5.08
C LEU A 222 -12.08 19.51 -5.10
N LEU A 223 -13.27 20.05 -4.91
CA LEU A 223 -13.60 21.47 -4.97
C LEU A 223 -14.12 21.96 -3.62
N PRO A 224 -13.26 22.52 -2.76
CA PRO A 224 -13.71 23.20 -1.55
C PRO A 224 -14.63 24.39 -1.86
N ASP A 225 -15.49 24.74 -0.92
CA ASP A 225 -16.43 25.87 -0.99
C ASP A 225 -17.22 25.95 -2.31
N THR A 226 -17.65 24.79 -2.82
CA THR A 226 -18.29 24.69 -4.13
C THR A 226 -19.60 23.91 -4.03
N ASP A 227 -20.69 24.54 -4.43
CA ASP A 227 -22.02 23.95 -4.55
C ASP A 227 -22.20 23.15 -5.86
N GLU A 228 -23.35 22.49 -6.03
CA GLU A 228 -23.66 21.69 -7.22
C GLU A 228 -23.59 22.54 -8.52
N ALA A 229 -24.07 23.77 -8.49
CA ALA A 229 -24.05 24.64 -9.66
C ALA A 229 -22.61 25.04 -10.05
N GLY A 230 -21.77 25.31 -9.05
CA GLY A 230 -20.33 25.53 -9.20
C GLY A 230 -19.63 24.32 -9.80
N ALA A 231 -19.86 23.14 -9.21
CA ALA A 231 -19.30 21.87 -9.66
C ALA A 231 -19.67 21.55 -11.13
N GLN A 232 -20.94 21.79 -11.51
CA GLN A 232 -21.38 21.63 -12.91
C GLN A 232 -20.70 22.61 -13.88
N ARG A 233 -20.37 23.84 -13.44
CA ARG A 233 -19.60 24.79 -14.27
C ARG A 233 -18.18 24.30 -14.48
N VAL A 234 -17.51 23.81 -13.41
CA VAL A 234 -16.16 23.23 -13.50
C VAL A 234 -16.17 21.98 -14.38
N ALA A 235 -17.12 21.06 -14.21
CA ALA A 235 -17.24 19.86 -15.03
C ALA A 235 -17.36 20.19 -16.53
N ARG A 236 -18.20 21.17 -16.91
CA ARG A 236 -18.33 21.60 -18.31
C ARG A 236 -17.04 22.21 -18.84
N LYS A 237 -16.32 22.98 -18.02
CA LYS A 237 -15.02 23.57 -18.38
C LYS A 237 -13.95 22.51 -18.62
N LEU A 238 -13.90 21.50 -17.76
CA LEU A 238 -13.00 20.36 -17.92
C LEU A 238 -13.32 19.56 -19.19
N LEU A 239 -14.58 19.19 -19.43
CA LEU A 239 -14.97 18.49 -20.66
C LEU A 239 -14.63 19.28 -21.93
N ALA A 240 -14.87 20.60 -21.92
CA ALA A 240 -14.52 21.45 -23.06
C ALA A 240 -13.01 21.51 -23.31
N ALA A 241 -12.20 21.47 -22.26
CA ALA A 241 -10.74 21.41 -22.36
C ALA A 241 -10.27 20.04 -22.88
N LEU A 242 -10.85 18.94 -22.39
CA LEU A 242 -10.47 17.58 -22.78
C LEU A 242 -10.91 17.19 -24.20
N ARG A 243 -11.95 17.82 -24.74
CA ARG A 243 -12.38 17.63 -26.14
C ARG A 243 -11.40 18.20 -27.18
N ARG A 244 -10.47 19.10 -26.76
CA ARG A 244 -9.44 19.58 -27.67
C ARG A 244 -8.46 18.46 -27.96
N PRO A 245 -8.06 18.24 -29.21
CA PRO A 245 -7.12 17.18 -29.55
C PRO A 245 -5.81 17.26 -28.75
N PHE A 246 -5.22 16.09 -28.54
CA PHE A 246 -3.91 15.91 -27.93
C PHE A 246 -2.90 15.51 -28.99
N GLU A 247 -1.68 15.98 -28.90
CA GLU A 247 -0.59 15.57 -29.77
C GLU A 247 0.28 14.54 -29.02
N VAL A 248 0.26 13.29 -29.43
CA VAL A 248 0.93 12.19 -28.76
C VAL A 248 1.79 11.44 -29.78
N ALA A 249 3.09 11.38 -29.57
CA ALA A 249 4.05 10.72 -30.45
C ALA A 249 3.97 11.19 -31.93
N GLY A 250 3.59 12.46 -32.16
CA GLY A 250 3.43 13.07 -33.48
C GLY A 250 2.08 12.78 -34.17
N GLU A 251 1.15 12.12 -33.47
CA GLU A 251 -0.22 11.88 -33.93
C GLU A 251 -1.24 12.68 -33.12
N VAL A 252 -2.37 13.01 -33.74
CA VAL A 252 -3.47 13.77 -33.12
C VAL A 252 -4.51 12.81 -32.59
N GLU A 253 -4.75 12.84 -31.26
CA GLU A 253 -5.71 12.00 -30.56
C GLU A 253 -6.87 12.82 -30.01
N GLU A 254 -8.09 12.33 -30.24
CA GLU A 254 -9.30 12.84 -29.61
C GLU A 254 -9.76 11.88 -28.52
N LEU A 255 -10.02 12.43 -27.32
CA LEU A 255 -10.47 11.67 -26.17
C LEU A 255 -11.92 11.96 -25.84
N SER A 256 -12.65 10.94 -25.47
CA SER A 256 -13.95 11.04 -24.81
C SER A 256 -13.78 11.04 -23.30
N ALA A 257 -14.54 11.88 -22.60
CA ALA A 257 -14.53 11.91 -21.14
C ALA A 257 -15.95 12.06 -20.57
N PHE A 258 -16.17 11.50 -19.40
CA PHE A 258 -17.40 11.59 -18.64
C PHE A 258 -17.11 12.07 -17.22
N ILE A 259 -18.01 12.87 -16.66
CA ILE A 259 -17.82 13.46 -15.32
C ILE A 259 -19.03 13.18 -14.43
N GLY A 260 -18.79 12.40 -13.37
CA GLY A 260 -19.70 12.26 -12.25
C GLY A 260 -19.46 13.36 -11.22
N ILE A 261 -20.51 13.88 -10.59
CA ILE A 261 -20.46 14.94 -9.59
C ILE A 261 -21.20 14.49 -8.33
N ALA A 262 -20.59 14.68 -7.16
CA ALA A 262 -21.26 14.58 -5.87
C ALA A 262 -20.91 15.78 -4.99
N CYS A 263 -21.87 16.25 -4.18
CA CYS A 263 -21.68 17.42 -3.32
C CYS A 263 -22.03 17.11 -1.86
N TYR A 264 -21.39 17.83 -0.94
CA TYR A 264 -21.72 17.92 0.46
C TYR A 264 -22.06 19.40 0.81
N PRO A 265 -23.06 19.73 1.65
CA PRO A 265 -23.99 18.78 2.27
C PRO A 265 -24.93 18.15 1.26
N THR A 266 -25.45 16.98 1.62
CA THR A 266 -26.49 16.32 0.85
C THR A 266 -27.81 16.38 1.61
N VAL A 267 -28.90 16.46 0.90
CA VAL A 267 -30.27 16.36 1.47
C VAL A 267 -30.61 14.93 1.93
N ASP A 268 -29.75 13.95 1.57
CA ASP A 268 -29.97 12.54 1.91
C ASP A 268 -28.92 12.10 2.95
N ALA A 269 -29.34 12.03 4.22
CA ALA A 269 -28.47 11.62 5.33
C ALA A 269 -27.96 10.16 5.20
N GLU A 270 -28.63 9.33 4.38
CA GLU A 270 -28.27 7.93 4.14
C GLU A 270 -27.42 7.72 2.87
N ALA A 271 -27.01 8.79 2.16
CA ALA A 271 -26.42 8.73 0.82
C ALA A 271 -25.00 8.12 0.76
N GLY A 272 -24.40 7.71 1.87
CA GLY A 272 -23.02 7.21 1.94
C GLY A 272 -21.97 8.32 1.81
N THR A 273 -20.69 7.93 1.70
CA THR A 273 -19.56 8.87 1.58
C THR A 273 -19.61 9.65 0.26
N LEU A 274 -18.97 10.81 0.23
CA LEU A 274 -18.88 11.63 -0.99
C LEU A 274 -18.26 10.85 -2.16
N LEU A 275 -17.22 10.04 -1.88
CA LEU A 275 -16.60 9.16 -2.85
C LEU A 275 -17.57 8.15 -3.46
N HIS A 276 -18.33 7.47 -2.63
CA HIS A 276 -19.31 6.50 -3.12
C HIS A 276 -20.37 7.16 -4.01
N ARG A 277 -20.83 8.35 -3.62
CA ARG A 277 -21.83 9.10 -4.40
C ARG A 277 -21.31 9.54 -5.76
N VAL A 278 -20.04 9.95 -5.83
CA VAL A 278 -19.43 10.38 -7.10
C VAL A 278 -19.18 9.21 -8.04
N GLU A 279 -18.83 8.02 -7.53
CA GLU A 279 -18.71 6.80 -8.33
C GLU A 279 -20.04 6.45 -9.01
N LEU A 280 -21.16 6.54 -8.28
CA LEU A 280 -22.50 6.35 -8.83
C LEU A 280 -22.87 7.38 -9.90
N ALA A 281 -22.48 8.62 -9.67
CA ALA A 281 -22.69 9.68 -10.63
C ALA A 281 -21.87 9.44 -11.91
N SER A 282 -20.64 8.93 -11.78
CA SER A 282 -19.77 8.61 -12.91
C SER A 282 -20.37 7.54 -13.82
N GLU A 283 -20.90 6.44 -13.27
CA GLU A 283 -21.64 5.44 -14.06
C GLU A 283 -22.84 6.03 -14.80
N SER A 284 -23.52 7.00 -14.18
CA SER A 284 -24.68 7.68 -14.78
C SER A 284 -24.24 8.66 -15.88
N ALA A 285 -23.08 9.31 -15.71
CA ALA A 285 -22.51 10.24 -16.68
C ALA A 285 -22.18 9.56 -18.02
N ARG A 286 -21.68 8.32 -17.98
CA ARG A 286 -21.40 7.51 -19.19
C ARG A 286 -22.62 7.28 -20.05
N ARG A 287 -23.83 7.21 -19.45
CA ARG A 287 -25.13 7.06 -20.15
C ARG A 287 -25.80 8.39 -20.48
N SER A 288 -25.23 9.50 -20.04
CA SER A 288 -25.77 10.84 -20.24
C SER A 288 -25.38 11.41 -21.60
N ALA A 289 -26.32 11.99 -22.33
CA ALA A 289 -26.02 12.67 -23.60
C ALA A 289 -25.07 13.88 -23.45
N THR A 290 -24.94 14.44 -22.24
CA THR A 290 -24.06 15.58 -21.96
C THR A 290 -22.67 15.15 -21.52
N GLY A 291 -22.47 13.87 -21.16
CA GLY A 291 -21.25 13.36 -20.53
C GLY A 291 -21.07 13.84 -19.07
N VAL A 292 -22.07 14.48 -18.46
CA VAL A 292 -22.05 14.92 -17.07
C VAL A 292 -23.28 14.41 -16.35
N ALA A 293 -23.10 13.89 -15.14
CA ALA A 293 -24.21 13.56 -14.25
C ALA A 293 -23.86 13.97 -12.81
N SER A 294 -24.81 14.60 -12.14
CA SER A 294 -24.73 14.84 -10.69
C SER A 294 -25.41 13.69 -9.96
N HIS A 295 -24.87 13.32 -8.80
CA HIS A 295 -25.58 12.47 -7.88
C HIS A 295 -26.82 13.20 -7.37
N ARG A 296 -27.93 13.00 -8.06
CA ARG A 296 -29.25 13.47 -7.64
C ARG A 296 -30.01 12.30 -7.06
N ARG A 297 -30.85 12.58 -6.07
CA ARG A 297 -31.84 11.64 -5.57
C ARG A 297 -32.67 11.09 -6.76
N SER A 298 -32.26 10.00 -7.33
CA SER A 298 -33.12 9.18 -8.18
C SER A 298 -33.98 8.31 -7.27
N ALA A 299 -35.27 8.27 -7.50
CA ALA A 299 -36.20 7.46 -6.72
C ALA A 299 -35.98 5.93 -6.81
N ALA A 300 -34.87 5.49 -7.44
CA ALA A 300 -34.59 4.09 -7.70
C ALA A 300 -33.22 3.51 -7.18
N PRO A 301 -32.04 4.21 -7.08
CA PRO A 301 -30.82 3.52 -6.70
C PRO A 301 -30.68 3.20 -5.21
N GLY A 302 -31.25 4.00 -4.33
CA GLY A 302 -31.24 3.72 -2.88
C GLY A 302 -32.16 2.57 -2.49
N ALA A 303 -33.32 2.49 -3.12
CA ALA A 303 -34.26 1.36 -2.97
C ALA A 303 -33.64 0.06 -3.54
N ASP A 304 -32.94 0.13 -4.68
CA ASP A 304 -32.30 -1.04 -5.27
C ASP A 304 -31.12 -1.56 -4.42
N ARG A 305 -30.31 -0.68 -3.84
CA ARG A 305 -29.20 -1.11 -2.96
C ARG A 305 -29.66 -1.57 -1.59
N ARG A 306 -30.65 -0.93 -0.99
CA ARG A 306 -31.27 -1.41 0.24
C ARG A 306 -31.96 -2.75 -0.02
N ALA A 307 -32.68 -2.87 -1.13
CA ALA A 307 -33.24 -4.14 -1.60
C ALA A 307 -32.15 -5.17 -1.90
N LEU A 308 -31.00 -4.74 -2.43
CA LEU A 308 -29.85 -5.60 -2.64
C LEU A 308 -29.21 -6.04 -1.31
N ALA A 309 -29.07 -5.14 -0.35
CA ALA A 309 -28.58 -5.47 0.99
C ALA A 309 -29.55 -6.35 1.79
N ASP A 310 -30.86 -6.04 1.72
CA ASP A 310 -31.92 -6.87 2.31
C ASP A 310 -31.98 -8.24 1.61
N GLY A 311 -31.79 -8.24 0.29
CA GLY A 311 -31.60 -9.46 -0.49
C GLY A 311 -30.38 -10.26 -0.06
N LEU A 312 -29.24 -9.62 0.21
CA LEU A 312 -28.00 -10.26 0.69
C LEU A 312 -28.19 -10.78 2.11
N ARG A 313 -28.85 -10.00 2.99
CA ARG A 313 -29.21 -10.48 4.34
C ARG A 313 -30.09 -11.73 4.27
N GLY A 314 -31.14 -11.69 3.47
CA GLY A 314 -31.99 -12.85 3.25
C GLY A 314 -31.24 -14.03 2.62
N ALA A 315 -30.31 -13.77 1.70
CA ALA A 315 -29.47 -14.81 1.09
C ALA A 315 -28.50 -15.44 2.10
N LEU A 316 -27.95 -14.64 3.03
CA LEU A 316 -27.16 -15.16 4.16
C LEU A 316 -27.98 -16.03 5.09
N GLU A 317 -29.22 -15.62 5.41
CA GLU A 317 -30.14 -16.37 6.27
C GLU A 317 -30.65 -17.66 5.61
N ARG A 318 -30.88 -17.66 4.30
CA ARG A 318 -31.36 -18.82 3.53
C ARG A 318 -30.25 -19.68 2.91
N ASP A 319 -28.99 -19.40 3.25
CA ASP A 319 -27.84 -20.15 2.73
C ASP A 319 -27.69 -20.12 1.18
N GLU A 320 -28.11 -19.02 0.54
CA GLU A 320 -28.09 -18.89 -0.92
C GLU A 320 -26.70 -18.48 -1.49
N LEU A 321 -25.73 -18.12 -0.62
CA LEU A 321 -24.38 -17.81 -1.07
C LEU A 321 -23.62 -19.08 -1.40
N THR A 322 -22.95 -19.06 -2.55
CA THR A 322 -22.03 -20.11 -2.95
C THR A 322 -20.60 -19.73 -2.59
N ILE A 323 -19.85 -20.63 -1.97
CA ILE A 323 -18.42 -20.45 -1.73
C ILE A 323 -17.67 -21.23 -2.79
N VAL A 324 -16.81 -20.54 -3.53
CA VAL A 324 -15.88 -21.11 -4.48
C VAL A 324 -14.46 -21.03 -3.95
N PHE A 325 -13.57 -21.86 -4.47
CA PHE A 325 -12.21 -22.01 -3.97
C PHE A 325 -11.23 -21.75 -5.10
N GLN A 326 -10.29 -20.84 -4.88
CA GLN A 326 -9.24 -20.55 -5.84
C GLN A 326 -7.92 -21.16 -5.37
N PRO A 327 -7.27 -22.00 -6.21
CA PRO A 327 -6.01 -22.63 -5.84
C PRO A 327 -4.88 -21.63 -5.61
N ILE A 328 -4.05 -21.94 -4.60
CA ILE A 328 -2.75 -21.35 -4.32
C ILE A 328 -1.72 -22.44 -4.58
N VAL A 329 -0.77 -22.19 -5.48
CA VAL A 329 0.21 -23.19 -5.90
C VAL A 329 1.62 -22.78 -5.52
N ARG A 330 2.47 -23.76 -5.25
CA ARG A 330 3.92 -23.54 -5.14
C ARG A 330 4.51 -23.26 -6.51
N ILE A 331 5.31 -22.22 -6.60
CA ILE A 331 5.87 -21.77 -7.89
C ILE A 331 6.82 -22.82 -8.47
N SER A 332 7.64 -23.49 -7.62
CA SER A 332 8.70 -24.40 -8.06
C SER A 332 8.21 -25.68 -8.73
N ASP A 333 7.10 -26.25 -8.28
CA ASP A 333 6.56 -27.53 -8.76
C ASP A 333 5.09 -27.50 -9.17
N ARG A 334 4.47 -26.32 -9.11
CA ARG A 334 3.06 -26.05 -9.41
C ARG A 334 2.05 -26.89 -8.60
N ARG A 335 2.49 -27.48 -7.49
CA ARG A 335 1.60 -28.23 -6.59
C ARG A 335 0.70 -27.28 -5.81
N ALA A 336 -0.57 -27.68 -5.69
CA ALA A 336 -1.51 -26.97 -4.84
C ALA A 336 -1.10 -27.09 -3.37
N MET A 337 -0.90 -25.95 -2.71
CA MET A 337 -0.56 -25.85 -1.29
C MET A 337 -1.76 -25.49 -0.44
N GLY A 338 -2.70 -24.74 -1.03
CA GLY A 338 -3.91 -24.30 -0.37
C GLY A 338 -4.94 -23.79 -1.37
N VAL A 339 -6.03 -23.29 -0.83
CA VAL A 339 -7.09 -22.64 -1.58
C VAL A 339 -7.61 -21.42 -0.81
N GLU A 340 -8.01 -20.38 -1.51
CA GLU A 340 -8.74 -19.25 -0.93
C GLU A 340 -10.24 -19.42 -1.13
N ALA A 341 -11.02 -19.29 -0.06
CA ALA A 341 -12.48 -19.36 -0.07
C ALA A 341 -13.08 -17.99 -0.40
N GLN A 342 -13.85 -17.92 -1.49
CA GLN A 342 -14.43 -16.68 -2.01
C GLN A 342 -15.95 -16.80 -2.12
N ALA A 343 -16.68 -15.85 -1.54
CA ALA A 343 -18.13 -15.80 -1.64
C ALA A 343 -18.59 -15.34 -3.03
N ARG A 344 -19.65 -15.96 -3.52
CA ARG A 344 -20.40 -15.60 -4.72
C ARG A 344 -21.87 -15.59 -4.39
N TRP A 345 -22.58 -14.57 -4.85
CA TRP A 345 -24.03 -14.49 -4.67
C TRP A 345 -24.72 -14.66 -6.01
N PRO A 346 -25.31 -15.83 -6.32
CA PRO A 346 -26.08 -16.07 -7.53
C PRO A 346 -27.31 -15.17 -7.60
N ARG A 347 -27.63 -14.63 -8.79
CA ARG A 347 -28.82 -13.79 -9.00
C ARG A 347 -29.55 -14.20 -10.27
N PRO A 348 -30.91 -14.26 -10.27
CA PRO A 348 -31.70 -14.74 -11.39
C PRO A 348 -31.53 -13.99 -12.72
N ARG A 349 -31.09 -12.71 -12.67
CA ARG A 349 -30.90 -11.86 -13.87
C ARG A 349 -29.45 -11.41 -14.09
N ARG A 350 -28.52 -11.84 -13.22
CA ARG A 350 -27.06 -11.67 -13.34
C ARG A 350 -26.43 -13.00 -12.99
N ASN A 351 -25.33 -13.38 -13.64
CA ASN A 351 -24.66 -14.64 -13.32
C ASN A 351 -24.30 -14.75 -11.83
N PHE A 352 -23.78 -13.66 -11.24
CA PHE A 352 -23.51 -13.55 -9.78
C PHE A 352 -23.15 -12.11 -9.43
N VAL A 353 -23.23 -11.78 -8.13
CA VAL A 353 -22.61 -10.58 -7.52
C VAL A 353 -21.20 -10.97 -7.10
N GLY A 354 -20.21 -10.22 -7.54
CA GLY A 354 -18.80 -10.49 -7.29
C GLY A 354 -18.31 -10.11 -5.88
N PRO A 355 -17.08 -10.56 -5.50
CA PRO A 355 -16.55 -10.31 -4.16
C PRO A 355 -16.47 -8.84 -3.78
N ALA A 356 -16.02 -7.96 -4.67
CA ALA A 356 -15.89 -6.53 -4.39
C ALA A 356 -17.25 -5.86 -4.11
N GLU A 357 -18.30 -6.22 -4.88
CA GLU A 357 -19.65 -5.69 -4.66
C GLU A 357 -20.27 -6.25 -3.36
N ILE A 358 -20.01 -7.53 -3.04
CA ILE A 358 -20.42 -8.13 -1.77
C ILE A 358 -19.71 -7.44 -0.61
N ALA A 359 -18.39 -7.23 -0.68
CA ALA A 359 -17.61 -6.56 0.36
C ALA A 359 -18.15 -5.16 0.66
N ALA A 360 -18.40 -4.33 -0.38
CA ALA A 360 -18.97 -3.01 -0.22
C ALA A 360 -20.37 -3.02 0.43
N LEU A 361 -21.21 -4.03 0.13
CA LEU A 361 -22.53 -4.18 0.74
C LEU A 361 -22.43 -4.59 2.21
N VAL A 362 -21.58 -5.58 2.55
CA VAL A 362 -21.48 -6.09 3.92
C VAL A 362 -20.88 -5.07 4.88
N GLU A 363 -19.88 -4.30 4.44
CA GLU A 363 -19.30 -3.21 5.24
C GLU A 363 -20.34 -2.14 5.53
N ARG A 364 -21.01 -1.67 4.49
CA ARG A 364 -22.01 -0.59 4.62
C ARG A 364 -23.19 -0.96 5.49
N PHE A 365 -23.66 -2.21 5.42
CA PHE A 365 -24.90 -2.65 6.10
C PHE A 365 -24.65 -3.53 7.33
N GLY A 366 -23.41 -3.58 7.83
CA GLY A 366 -23.05 -4.30 9.06
C GLY A 366 -23.20 -5.82 8.95
N LEU A 367 -23.03 -6.39 7.75
CA LEU A 367 -23.17 -7.81 7.48
C LEU A 367 -21.84 -8.56 7.45
N THR A 368 -20.72 -7.89 7.76
CA THR A 368 -19.35 -8.44 7.70
C THR A 368 -19.20 -9.71 8.54
N ARG A 369 -19.70 -9.68 9.79
CA ARG A 369 -19.66 -10.84 10.69
C ARG A 369 -20.49 -12.02 10.17
N ALA A 370 -21.67 -11.75 9.59
CA ALA A 370 -22.54 -12.80 9.05
C ALA A 370 -21.92 -13.47 7.81
N LEU A 371 -21.37 -12.68 6.89
CA LEU A 371 -20.67 -13.18 5.70
C LEU A 371 -19.43 -13.99 6.10
N PHE A 372 -18.59 -13.45 6.98
CA PHE A 372 -17.39 -14.13 7.47
C PHE A 372 -17.75 -15.49 8.10
N GLY A 373 -18.70 -15.50 9.04
CA GLY A 373 -19.13 -16.74 9.70
C GLY A 373 -19.70 -17.77 8.72
N ARG A 374 -20.42 -17.32 7.68
CA ARG A 374 -20.94 -18.22 6.62
C ARG A 374 -19.78 -18.79 5.78
N THR A 375 -18.86 -17.95 5.32
CA THR A 375 -17.70 -18.36 4.53
C THR A 375 -16.83 -19.33 5.31
N LEU A 376 -16.54 -19.01 6.57
CA LEU A 376 -15.71 -19.83 7.46
C LEU A 376 -16.32 -21.23 7.66
N ARG A 377 -17.60 -21.32 8.05
CA ARG A 377 -18.26 -22.62 8.26
C ARG A 377 -18.26 -23.47 6.98
N THR A 378 -18.58 -22.87 5.84
CA THR A 378 -18.61 -23.60 4.56
C THR A 378 -17.21 -24.05 4.15
N ALA A 379 -16.20 -23.21 4.33
CA ALA A 379 -14.81 -23.51 4.02
C ALA A 379 -14.29 -24.68 4.88
N LEU A 380 -14.52 -24.64 6.20
CA LEU A 380 -14.10 -25.69 7.13
C LEU A 380 -14.83 -27.03 6.87
N ALA A 381 -16.13 -27.00 6.60
CA ALA A 381 -16.88 -28.22 6.24
C ALA A 381 -16.35 -28.86 4.95
N GLN A 382 -15.97 -28.01 3.96
CA GLN A 382 -15.37 -28.50 2.71
C GLN A 382 -13.96 -29.06 2.95
N SER A 383 -13.14 -28.42 3.81
CA SER A 383 -11.82 -28.94 4.20
C SER A 383 -11.93 -30.30 4.86
N ALA A 384 -12.85 -30.46 5.81
CA ALA A 384 -13.09 -31.76 6.43
C ALA A 384 -13.49 -32.83 5.40
N THR A 385 -14.23 -32.47 4.34
CA THR A 385 -14.55 -33.37 3.25
C THR A 385 -13.34 -33.80 2.46
N TRP A 386 -12.45 -32.86 2.11
CA TRP A 386 -11.20 -33.15 1.39
C TRP A 386 -10.25 -34.03 2.21
N ARG A 387 -10.15 -33.78 3.52
CA ARG A 387 -9.31 -34.60 4.43
C ARG A 387 -9.74 -36.06 4.48
N ARG A 388 -11.07 -36.34 4.40
CA ARG A 388 -11.56 -37.72 4.30
C ARG A 388 -11.15 -38.42 3.00
N SER A 389 -10.71 -37.66 2.01
CA SER A 389 -10.17 -38.15 0.72
C SER A 389 -8.65 -38.03 0.65
N ASP A 390 -7.95 -37.99 1.81
CA ASP A 390 -6.50 -37.83 1.95
C ASP A 390 -5.93 -36.55 1.31
N LEU A 391 -6.76 -35.52 1.07
CA LEU A 391 -6.32 -34.27 0.52
C LEU A 391 -6.04 -33.25 1.62
N ALA A 392 -4.75 -32.96 1.83
CA ALA A 392 -4.28 -32.04 2.85
C ALA A 392 -4.03 -30.64 2.26
N LEU A 393 -5.10 -29.85 2.04
CA LEU A 393 -5.02 -28.46 1.62
C LEU A 393 -5.32 -27.51 2.79
N GLY A 394 -4.54 -26.42 2.90
CA GLY A 394 -4.88 -25.27 3.72
C GLY A 394 -6.02 -24.46 3.09
N ILE A 395 -6.82 -23.78 3.90
CA ILE A 395 -7.89 -22.90 3.45
C ILE A 395 -7.65 -21.47 3.95
N GLY A 396 -7.51 -20.53 3.00
CA GLY A 396 -7.53 -19.09 3.25
C GLY A 396 -8.97 -18.57 3.34
N VAL A 397 -9.23 -17.74 4.35
CA VAL A 397 -10.50 -17.01 4.51
C VAL A 397 -10.21 -15.55 4.78
N ASN A 398 -10.76 -14.67 3.95
CA ASN A 398 -10.61 -13.23 4.06
C ASN A 398 -11.29 -12.67 5.31
N LEU A 399 -10.58 -11.81 6.04
CA LEU A 399 -11.03 -11.15 7.25
C LEU A 399 -11.19 -9.65 6.99
N ALA A 400 -12.41 -9.14 7.00
CA ALA A 400 -12.63 -7.70 6.88
C ALA A 400 -12.12 -6.94 8.11
N SER A 401 -11.70 -5.67 7.93
CA SER A 401 -11.16 -4.82 9.00
C SER A 401 -12.09 -4.75 10.22
N GLY A 402 -13.40 -4.61 10.01
CA GLY A 402 -14.39 -4.57 11.09
C GLY A 402 -14.53 -5.89 11.87
N ASN A 403 -14.19 -7.03 11.26
CA ASN A 403 -14.18 -8.32 11.96
C ASN A 403 -12.90 -8.51 12.79
N LEU A 404 -11.75 -7.98 12.32
CA LEU A 404 -10.49 -8.07 13.05
C LEU A 404 -10.56 -7.38 14.41
N LEU A 405 -11.33 -6.30 14.52
CA LEU A 405 -11.48 -5.54 15.77
C LEU A 405 -12.59 -6.10 16.69
N ASP A 406 -13.32 -7.14 16.27
CA ASP A 406 -14.37 -7.79 17.06
C ASP A 406 -13.79 -8.70 18.15
N PRO A 407 -13.97 -8.39 19.44
CA PRO A 407 -13.48 -9.22 20.55
C PRO A 407 -14.08 -10.63 20.57
N GLY A 408 -15.20 -10.85 19.91
CA GLY A 408 -15.83 -12.17 19.77
C GLY A 408 -15.29 -13.02 18.62
N LEU A 409 -14.31 -12.52 17.85
CA LEU A 409 -13.76 -13.24 16.70
C LEU A 409 -13.06 -14.57 17.09
N PRO A 410 -12.18 -14.62 18.12
CA PRO A 410 -11.54 -15.87 18.52
C PRO A 410 -12.55 -16.95 18.89
N ALA A 411 -13.55 -16.64 19.70
CA ALA A 411 -14.60 -17.58 20.10
C ALA A 411 -15.45 -18.07 18.91
N LEU A 412 -15.72 -17.20 17.93
CA LEU A 412 -16.44 -17.57 16.71
C LEU A 412 -15.63 -18.59 15.90
N ILE A 413 -14.32 -18.39 15.78
CA ILE A 413 -13.43 -19.29 15.03
C ILE A 413 -13.29 -20.63 15.75
N GLU A 414 -13.07 -20.65 17.07
CA GLU A 414 -13.02 -21.89 17.85
C GLU A 414 -14.32 -22.69 17.73
N GLY A 415 -15.48 -22.01 17.80
CA GLY A 415 -16.78 -22.65 17.59
C GLY A 415 -16.88 -23.28 16.22
N ALA A 416 -16.53 -22.55 15.17
CA ALA A 416 -16.61 -23.06 13.79
C ALA A 416 -15.65 -24.24 13.54
N LEU A 417 -14.44 -24.22 14.10
CA LEU A 417 -13.47 -25.32 14.02
C LEU A 417 -14.03 -26.58 14.71
N ARG A 418 -14.58 -26.41 15.91
CA ARG A 418 -15.18 -27.49 16.68
C ARG A 418 -16.37 -28.12 15.96
N ASP A 419 -17.28 -27.30 15.45
CA ASP A 419 -18.49 -27.76 14.75
C ASP A 419 -18.15 -28.51 13.46
N ALA A 420 -17.08 -28.13 12.77
CA ALA A 420 -16.61 -28.81 11.57
C ALA A 420 -15.71 -30.02 11.85
N GLY A 421 -15.29 -30.25 13.10
CA GLY A 421 -14.26 -31.23 13.43
C GLY A 421 -12.93 -30.97 12.73
N ALA A 422 -12.61 -29.69 12.49
CA ALA A 422 -11.45 -29.27 11.73
C ALA A 422 -10.30 -28.86 12.67
N SER A 423 -9.05 -29.16 12.27
CA SER A 423 -7.87 -28.68 12.97
C SER A 423 -7.64 -27.19 12.64
N SER A 424 -7.24 -26.42 13.65
CA SER A 424 -6.91 -24.98 13.48
C SER A 424 -5.81 -24.75 12.43
N GLY A 425 -4.79 -25.60 12.36
CA GLY A 425 -3.72 -25.53 11.36
C GLY A 425 -4.16 -25.78 9.90
N TRP A 426 -5.45 -25.99 9.64
CA TRP A 426 -5.98 -26.01 8.27
C TRP A 426 -6.48 -24.65 7.80
N LEU A 427 -6.65 -23.72 8.73
CA LEU A 427 -7.21 -22.39 8.47
C LEU A 427 -6.11 -21.34 8.44
N THR A 428 -6.10 -20.55 7.39
CA THR A 428 -5.35 -19.30 7.28
C THR A 428 -6.33 -18.13 7.22
N LEU A 429 -6.18 -17.16 8.10
CA LEU A 429 -6.95 -15.91 8.04
C LEU A 429 -6.17 -14.88 7.26
N GLU A 430 -6.77 -14.34 6.22
CA GLU A 430 -6.17 -13.33 5.35
C GLU A 430 -6.60 -11.94 5.84
N VAL A 431 -5.65 -11.21 6.42
CA VAL A 431 -5.85 -9.90 7.07
C VAL A 431 -5.35 -8.82 6.12
N PRO A 432 -6.20 -7.90 5.66
CA PRO A 432 -5.77 -6.79 4.81
C PRO A 432 -4.73 -5.92 5.53
N GLU A 433 -3.69 -5.49 4.80
CA GLU A 433 -2.63 -4.64 5.34
C GLU A 433 -3.20 -3.38 6.03
N ASN A 434 -4.16 -2.70 5.41
CA ASN A 434 -4.77 -1.48 5.93
C ASN A 434 -5.56 -1.70 7.24
N ALA A 435 -6.08 -2.90 7.50
CA ALA A 435 -6.79 -3.21 8.74
C ALA A 435 -5.88 -3.11 9.98
N LEU A 436 -4.58 -3.34 9.80
CA LEU A 436 -3.57 -3.27 10.85
C LEU A 436 -3.24 -1.83 11.27
N ALA A 437 -3.54 -0.84 10.42
CA ALA A 437 -3.26 0.56 10.68
C ALA A 437 -4.36 1.28 11.47
N ILE A 438 -5.60 0.75 11.51
CA ILE A 438 -6.76 1.40 12.14
C ILE A 438 -6.61 1.44 13.67
N GLU A 439 -6.39 0.29 14.31
CA GLU A 439 -6.16 0.13 15.76
C GLU A 439 -5.03 -0.90 15.98
N PRO A 440 -3.75 -0.52 15.78
CA PRO A 440 -2.65 -1.48 15.71
C PRO A 440 -2.48 -2.36 16.95
N GLU A 441 -2.66 -1.80 18.14
CA GLU A 441 -2.52 -2.56 19.39
C GLU A 441 -3.66 -3.57 19.54
N ARG A 442 -4.87 -3.18 19.23
CA ARG A 442 -6.04 -4.04 19.30
C ARG A 442 -5.98 -5.16 18.28
N ALA A 443 -5.62 -4.85 17.04
CA ALA A 443 -5.42 -5.84 15.98
C ALA A 443 -4.36 -6.87 16.41
N ARG A 444 -3.25 -6.42 17.00
CA ARG A 444 -2.17 -7.29 17.47
C ARG A 444 -2.61 -8.22 18.62
N GLU A 445 -3.42 -7.73 19.57
CA GLU A 445 -3.96 -8.55 20.64
C GLU A 445 -4.79 -9.71 20.07
N ILE A 446 -5.75 -9.40 19.20
CA ILE A 446 -6.63 -10.39 18.59
C ILE A 446 -5.85 -11.38 17.71
N ILE A 447 -4.90 -10.90 16.90
CA ILE A 447 -4.02 -11.77 16.10
C ILE A 447 -3.26 -12.75 17.01
N ARG A 448 -2.73 -12.29 18.16
CA ARG A 448 -2.02 -13.14 19.10
C ARG A 448 -2.95 -14.22 19.70
N GLU A 449 -4.19 -13.88 20.03
CA GLU A 449 -5.19 -14.83 20.48
C GLU A 449 -5.49 -15.88 19.38
N LEU A 450 -5.65 -15.45 18.12
CA LEU A 450 -5.90 -16.32 16.97
C LEU A 450 -4.74 -17.29 16.72
N VAL A 451 -3.50 -16.79 16.77
CA VAL A 451 -2.30 -17.65 16.70
C VAL A 451 -2.25 -18.62 17.88
N GLY A 452 -2.69 -18.20 19.08
CA GLY A 452 -2.82 -19.06 20.27
C GLY A 452 -3.81 -20.21 20.07
N ILE A 453 -4.86 -20.04 19.27
CA ILE A 453 -5.79 -21.09 18.85
C ILE A 453 -5.12 -22.06 17.84
N GLY A 454 -4.03 -21.63 17.19
CA GLY A 454 -3.27 -22.40 16.21
C GLY A 454 -3.73 -22.20 14.77
N VAL A 455 -4.40 -21.09 14.45
CA VAL A 455 -4.69 -20.68 13.07
C VAL A 455 -3.52 -19.90 12.49
N HIS A 456 -3.30 -20.03 11.18
CA HIS A 456 -2.28 -19.29 10.46
C HIS A 456 -2.78 -17.90 10.09
N ILE A 457 -1.88 -16.92 10.05
CA ILE A 457 -2.18 -15.54 9.64
C ILE A 457 -1.42 -15.22 8.35
N ALA A 458 -2.15 -14.73 7.36
CA ALA A 458 -1.59 -14.15 6.14
C ALA A 458 -1.90 -12.64 6.10
N ILE A 459 -0.93 -11.83 5.77
CA ILE A 459 -1.13 -10.40 5.49
C ILE A 459 -1.46 -10.26 4.02
N ASP A 460 -2.63 -9.72 3.70
CA ASP A 460 -3.11 -9.58 2.33
C ASP A 460 -2.98 -8.16 1.80
N ASP A 461 -2.98 -8.02 0.47
CA ASP A 461 -2.81 -6.77 -0.29
C ASP A 461 -1.52 -6.02 0.07
N PHE A 462 -0.44 -6.75 0.41
CA PHE A 462 0.84 -6.16 0.82
C PHE A 462 1.50 -5.36 -0.29
N GLY A 463 1.90 -4.13 0.07
CA GLY A 463 2.53 -3.17 -0.84
C GLY A 463 1.54 -2.24 -1.56
N ALA A 464 0.22 -2.39 -1.33
CA ALA A 464 -0.78 -1.41 -1.76
C ALA A 464 -1.08 -0.37 -0.67
N GLY A 465 -0.63 -0.59 0.57
CA GLY A 465 -0.92 0.21 1.76
C GLY A 465 0.34 0.63 2.54
N PHE A 466 0.12 1.11 3.77
CA PHE A 466 1.09 1.78 4.64
C PHE A 466 1.44 1.00 5.90
N SER A 467 1.73 -0.27 5.84
CA SER A 467 2.27 -0.90 7.04
C SER A 467 3.75 -0.58 7.20
N SER A 468 4.09 0.12 8.29
CA SER A 468 5.49 0.25 8.64
C SER A 468 6.08 -1.15 8.89
N LEU A 469 7.31 -1.39 8.43
CA LEU A 469 8.03 -2.65 8.65
C LEU A 469 8.04 -3.05 10.14
N SER A 470 8.00 -2.06 11.05
CA SER A 470 7.92 -2.27 12.49
C SER A 470 6.60 -2.92 12.96
N VAL A 471 5.49 -2.71 12.26
CA VAL A 471 4.22 -3.39 12.54
C VAL A 471 4.32 -4.85 12.11
N LEU A 472 4.82 -5.12 10.91
CA LEU A 472 5.01 -6.48 10.39
C LEU A 472 5.91 -7.34 11.29
N GLN A 473 7.05 -6.78 11.76
CA GLN A 473 7.98 -7.48 12.66
C GLN A 473 7.35 -7.92 13.99
N ARG A 474 6.30 -7.24 14.44
CA ARG A 474 5.62 -7.52 15.70
C ARG A 474 4.38 -8.40 15.56
N LEU A 475 4.00 -8.71 14.32
CA LEU A 475 2.90 -9.61 14.04
C LEU A 475 3.41 -11.04 13.91
N SER A 476 2.71 -11.98 14.51
CA SER A 476 2.97 -13.41 14.34
C SER A 476 2.28 -13.92 13.06
N ALA A 477 2.64 -13.33 11.91
CA ALA A 477 2.13 -13.74 10.60
C ALA A 477 3.14 -14.69 9.94
N GLU A 478 2.65 -15.68 9.21
CA GLU A 478 3.46 -16.71 8.55
C GLU A 478 3.50 -16.54 7.03
N ILE A 479 2.56 -15.77 6.48
CA ILE A 479 2.38 -15.57 5.05
C ILE A 479 2.19 -14.09 4.75
N VAL A 480 2.78 -13.62 3.66
CA VAL A 480 2.51 -12.32 3.06
C VAL A 480 2.06 -12.50 1.61
N LYS A 481 0.93 -11.88 1.25
CA LYS A 481 0.35 -11.93 -0.10
C LYS A 481 0.57 -10.59 -0.78
N ILE A 482 1.38 -10.57 -1.84
CA ILE A 482 1.68 -9.35 -2.62
C ILE A 482 0.45 -8.95 -3.42
N ASP A 483 0.10 -7.66 -3.36
CA ASP A 483 -1.06 -7.12 -4.06
C ASP A 483 -0.99 -7.34 -5.58
N ARG A 484 -2.15 -7.67 -6.14
CA ARG A 484 -2.30 -7.94 -7.57
C ARG A 484 -1.92 -6.77 -8.48
N SER A 485 -2.05 -5.52 -8.03
CA SER A 485 -1.73 -4.35 -8.84
C SER A 485 -0.23 -4.25 -9.13
N LEU A 486 0.61 -4.68 -8.18
CA LEU A 486 2.06 -4.78 -8.34
C LEU A 486 2.44 -5.93 -9.28
N VAL A 487 1.79 -7.09 -9.12
CA VAL A 487 2.07 -8.30 -9.91
C VAL A 487 1.66 -8.13 -11.38
N ARG A 488 0.50 -7.52 -11.67
CA ARG A 488 0.03 -7.29 -13.03
C ARG A 488 0.95 -6.42 -13.88
N ARG A 489 1.71 -5.52 -13.27
CA ARG A 489 2.64 -4.62 -13.96
C ARG A 489 4.10 -5.09 -13.92
N LEU A 490 4.36 -6.26 -13.39
CA LEU A 490 5.69 -6.78 -13.10
C LEU A 490 6.62 -6.85 -14.33
N ILE A 491 6.06 -7.14 -15.51
CA ILE A 491 6.80 -7.23 -16.79
C ILE A 491 7.01 -5.85 -17.39
N ALA A 492 5.98 -5.03 -17.43
CA ALA A 492 5.98 -3.74 -18.10
C ALA A 492 6.68 -2.63 -17.29
N ASP A 493 6.77 -2.78 -15.96
CA ASP A 493 7.27 -1.75 -15.06
C ASP A 493 8.47 -2.28 -14.25
N PRO A 494 9.71 -1.83 -14.58
CA PRO A 494 10.92 -2.23 -13.83
C PRO A 494 10.87 -1.86 -12.36
N GLU A 495 10.08 -0.86 -12.01
CA GLU A 495 9.96 -0.34 -10.65
C GLU A 495 9.02 -1.23 -9.83
N ASN A 496 7.89 -1.66 -10.38
CA ASN A 496 7.06 -2.69 -9.74
C ASN A 496 7.85 -3.98 -9.53
N ARG A 497 8.73 -4.35 -10.46
CA ARG A 497 9.64 -5.47 -10.28
C ARG A 497 10.59 -5.28 -9.09
N ARG A 498 11.09 -4.06 -8.87
CA ARG A 498 11.92 -3.73 -7.70
C ARG A 498 11.13 -3.83 -6.41
N ILE A 499 9.90 -3.29 -6.38
CA ILE A 499 9.02 -3.36 -5.21
C ILE A 499 8.69 -4.82 -4.86
N VAL A 500 8.29 -5.62 -5.83
CA VAL A 500 7.99 -7.04 -5.62
C VAL A 500 9.21 -7.78 -5.09
N ARG A 501 10.42 -7.50 -5.61
CA ARG A 501 11.67 -8.06 -5.08
C ARG A 501 11.86 -7.70 -3.60
N ILE A 502 11.71 -6.43 -3.25
CA ILE A 502 11.82 -5.95 -1.86
C ILE A 502 10.78 -6.63 -0.98
N ALA A 503 9.53 -6.77 -1.46
CA ALA A 503 8.47 -7.44 -0.73
C ALA A 503 8.81 -8.92 -0.45
N VAL A 504 9.40 -9.63 -1.43
CA VAL A 504 9.89 -11.00 -1.26
C VAL A 504 11.02 -11.07 -0.23
N GLU A 505 12.02 -10.19 -0.35
CA GLU A 505 13.15 -10.12 0.58
C GLU A 505 12.71 -9.79 2.02
N ILE A 506 11.77 -8.87 2.20
CA ILE A 506 11.17 -8.55 3.50
C ILE A 506 10.44 -9.77 4.07
N GLY A 507 9.56 -10.41 3.29
CA GLY A 507 8.84 -11.60 3.72
C GLY A 507 9.80 -12.69 4.22
N HIS A 508 10.82 -13.01 3.43
CA HIS A 508 11.82 -14.02 3.79
C HIS A 508 12.66 -13.60 5.02
N SER A 509 13.04 -12.33 5.13
CA SER A 509 13.80 -11.83 6.29
C SER A 509 13.03 -11.94 7.61
N LEU A 510 11.69 -11.93 7.52
CA LEU A 510 10.78 -12.11 8.65
C LEU A 510 10.36 -13.58 8.85
N GLY A 511 10.88 -14.50 8.04
CA GLY A 511 10.54 -15.93 8.11
C GLY A 511 9.15 -16.28 7.55
N MET A 512 8.56 -15.39 6.73
CA MET A 512 7.24 -15.57 6.12
C MET A 512 7.36 -16.22 4.74
N GLN A 513 6.35 -16.98 4.33
CA GLN A 513 6.17 -17.39 2.94
C GLN A 513 5.53 -16.26 2.14
N VAL A 514 5.98 -16.08 0.90
CA VAL A 514 5.48 -15.02 0.02
C VAL A 514 4.59 -15.59 -1.08
N VAL A 515 3.37 -15.06 -1.18
CA VAL A 515 2.37 -15.41 -2.21
C VAL A 515 2.23 -14.23 -3.17
N ALA A 516 2.39 -14.45 -4.46
CA ALA A 516 2.04 -13.44 -5.47
C ALA A 516 0.59 -13.63 -5.94
N ASN A 517 -0.21 -12.55 -5.84
CA ASN A 517 -1.61 -12.54 -6.24
C ASN A 517 -1.82 -11.99 -7.64
N GLY A 518 -2.85 -12.50 -8.34
CA GLY A 518 -3.35 -11.92 -9.59
C GLY A 518 -2.53 -12.27 -10.83
N ILE A 519 -1.93 -13.45 -10.89
CA ILE A 519 -1.16 -13.93 -12.04
C ILE A 519 -2.13 -14.30 -13.17
N GLU A 520 -2.01 -13.61 -14.30
CA GLU A 520 -2.89 -13.78 -15.47
C GLU A 520 -2.19 -14.47 -16.65
N ASP A 521 -0.85 -14.52 -16.67
CA ASP A 521 -0.04 -15.10 -17.74
C ASP A 521 1.21 -15.84 -17.23
N THR A 522 1.80 -16.66 -18.10
CA THR A 522 2.98 -17.47 -17.78
C THR A 522 4.26 -16.64 -17.68
N ALA A 523 4.37 -15.55 -18.43
CA ALA A 523 5.57 -14.71 -18.42
C ALA A 523 5.72 -14.00 -17.07
N THR A 524 4.62 -13.54 -16.47
CA THR A 524 4.61 -13.00 -15.11
C THR A 524 5.08 -14.04 -14.08
N LEU A 525 4.65 -15.31 -14.23
CA LEU A 525 5.08 -16.39 -13.36
C LEU A 525 6.59 -16.66 -13.46
N GLU A 526 7.18 -16.65 -14.66
CA GLU A 526 8.62 -16.83 -14.86
C GLU A 526 9.45 -15.73 -14.17
N VAL A 527 8.99 -14.48 -14.23
CA VAL A 527 9.64 -13.37 -13.51
C VAL A 527 9.59 -13.59 -12.00
N LEU A 528 8.45 -14.05 -11.46
CA LEU A 528 8.28 -14.34 -10.02
C LEU A 528 9.17 -15.49 -9.54
N VAL A 529 9.39 -16.52 -10.38
CA VAL A 529 10.41 -17.56 -10.14
C VAL A 529 11.79 -16.93 -9.94
N GLY A 530 12.19 -16.03 -10.86
CA GLY A 530 13.47 -15.33 -10.81
C GLY A 530 13.61 -14.38 -9.61
N LEU A 531 12.50 -13.92 -9.03
CA LEU A 531 12.47 -13.08 -7.83
C LEU A 531 12.44 -13.90 -6.52
N GLY A 532 12.34 -15.23 -6.61
CA GLY A 532 12.33 -16.11 -5.44
C GLY A 532 11.01 -16.18 -4.68
N CYS A 533 9.89 -15.82 -5.31
CA CYS A 533 8.57 -15.93 -4.68
C CYS A 533 8.21 -17.41 -4.45
N ASP A 534 7.57 -17.74 -3.33
CA ASP A 534 7.31 -19.13 -2.91
C ASP A 534 6.04 -19.70 -3.54
N LEU A 535 4.97 -18.92 -3.44
CA LEU A 535 3.61 -19.33 -3.81
C LEU A 535 2.99 -18.34 -4.79
N ALA A 536 1.99 -18.80 -5.52
CA ALA A 536 1.35 -18.04 -6.56
C ALA A 536 -0.15 -18.31 -6.63
N GLN A 537 -0.95 -17.27 -6.92
CA GLN A 537 -2.37 -17.34 -7.12
C GLN A 537 -2.79 -16.48 -8.31
N GLY A 538 -3.65 -17.00 -9.19
CA GLY A 538 -4.14 -16.23 -10.34
C GLY A 538 -4.89 -17.09 -11.34
N THR A 539 -5.55 -16.44 -12.29
CA THR A 539 -6.39 -17.12 -13.31
C THR A 539 -5.59 -17.97 -14.28
N ALA A 540 -4.29 -17.67 -14.46
CA ALA A 540 -3.37 -18.50 -15.25
C ALA A 540 -3.06 -19.84 -14.57
N LEU A 541 -3.15 -19.92 -13.25
CA LEU A 541 -2.86 -21.11 -12.44
C LEU A 541 -4.12 -21.90 -12.11
N GLY A 542 -5.21 -21.20 -11.79
CA GLY A 542 -6.50 -21.79 -11.48
C GLY A 542 -7.57 -20.72 -11.27
N ARG A 543 -8.72 -20.88 -11.94
CA ARG A 543 -9.89 -20.05 -11.69
C ARG A 543 -10.57 -20.49 -10.38
N PRO A 544 -11.32 -19.61 -9.71
CA PRO A 544 -12.19 -20.02 -8.60
C PRO A 544 -13.21 -21.08 -9.06
N ILE A 545 -13.25 -22.23 -8.42
CA ILE A 545 -14.11 -23.37 -8.75
C ILE A 545 -14.87 -23.88 -7.52
N ALA A 546 -15.93 -24.65 -7.74
CA ALA A 546 -16.68 -25.29 -6.66
C ALA A 546 -15.80 -26.28 -5.88
N GLY A 547 -16.05 -26.45 -4.57
CA GLY A 547 -15.25 -27.33 -3.71
C GLY A 547 -15.15 -28.78 -4.22
N ALA A 548 -16.22 -29.33 -4.80
CA ALA A 548 -16.20 -30.64 -5.40
C ALA A 548 -15.29 -30.77 -6.65
N ALA A 549 -14.97 -29.65 -7.30
CA ALA A 549 -14.12 -29.63 -8.50
C ALA A 549 -12.62 -29.55 -8.17
N ILE A 550 -12.23 -29.30 -6.92
CA ILE A 550 -10.82 -29.17 -6.49
C ILE A 550 -10.05 -30.49 -6.69
N LEU A 551 -10.58 -31.63 -6.25
CA LEU A 551 -9.95 -32.94 -6.43
C LEU A 551 -9.71 -33.27 -7.92
N PRO A 552 -10.73 -33.18 -8.83
CA PRO A 552 -10.51 -33.36 -10.25
C PRO A 552 -9.52 -32.37 -10.88
N TRP A 553 -9.50 -31.13 -10.38
CA TRP A 553 -8.56 -30.11 -10.85
C TRP A 553 -7.12 -30.49 -10.50
N MET A 554 -6.85 -30.89 -9.26
CA MET A 554 -5.52 -31.33 -8.80
C MET A 554 -5.02 -32.55 -9.55
N ALA A 555 -5.89 -33.53 -9.82
CA ALA A 555 -5.52 -34.73 -10.56
C ALA A 555 -5.01 -34.38 -11.97
N ARG A 556 -5.60 -33.40 -12.64
CA ARG A 556 -5.16 -32.92 -13.97
C ARG A 556 -3.84 -32.14 -13.90
N THR A 557 -3.68 -31.30 -12.87
CA THR A 557 -2.50 -30.42 -12.75
C THR A 557 -1.25 -31.20 -12.35
N ASN A 558 -1.39 -32.24 -11.52
CA ASN A 558 -0.27 -33.08 -11.10
C ASN A 558 0.21 -34.03 -12.21
N THR A 559 -0.64 -34.42 -13.19
CA THR A 559 -0.24 -35.24 -14.34
C THR A 559 0.58 -34.48 -15.38
N THR A 560 0.37 -33.18 -15.55
CA THR A 560 1.15 -32.33 -16.47
C THR A 560 2.55 -31.99 -15.94
N SER A 561 2.83 -32.21 -14.67
CA SER A 561 4.15 -31.94 -14.03
C SER A 561 5.12 -33.13 -14.10
N SER A 562 4.66 -34.32 -14.52
CA SER A 562 5.51 -35.52 -14.62
C SER A 562 6.10 -35.75 -16.03
N ASP A 563 5.69 -34.93 -17.02
CA ASP A 563 6.13 -35.06 -18.43
C ASP A 563 6.97 -33.86 -18.93
N ALA A 564 7.49 -33.00 -18.03
CA ALA A 564 8.31 -31.83 -18.37
C ALA A 564 9.74 -31.95 -17.80
#